data_e8a32987d47ec10298261234734a6cff
#
_entry.id   e8a32987d47ec10298261234734a6cff
#
_cell.length_a   1.000
_cell.length_b   1.000
_cell.length_c   1.000
_cell.angle_alpha   90.00
_cell.angle_beta   90.00
_cell.angle_gamma   90.00
#
_symmetry.space_group_name_H-M   'P 1'
#
loop_
_entity.id
_entity.type
_entity.pdbx_description
1 polymer ?
#
loop_
_entity_poly.entity_id
_entity_poly.type
_entity_poly.pdbx_seq_one_letter_code
_entity_poly.pdbx_strand_id
1 'polypeptide(L)'
;AVIPEFLDADHRLPSGDVDWVDEIMQKAMVQSYNLSLAKADKVNSHLFSLGYFNQDGLMKYTGFERISGRFNNEFKLFNDRLKIGENATLSHAWGTSVTNNAALGGMLYNAYKTVSITPVYDLDGNFGSNPIADISNPLGELYRNKDNKDRTTRLFGNLFAELNILEGLYFKTNFGADYKNLYKRSFKAKYNELNTQQPLS
;
A
#
# COMPACT_ATOMS: atom_id res chain seq x y z
N ALA A 1 13.74 -22.51 35.29
CA ALA A 1 14.69 -21.44 34.93
C ALA A 1 14.16 -20.15 35.51
N VAL A 2 15.03 -19.34 36.15
CA VAL A 2 14.68 -18.03 36.66
C VAL A 2 14.94 -17.03 35.52
N ILE A 3 13.94 -16.23 35.18
CA ILE A 3 14.10 -15.14 34.22
C ILE A 3 14.89 -14.04 34.93
N PRO A 4 16.02 -13.55 34.39
CA PRO A 4 16.77 -12.46 34.98
C PRO A 4 15.99 -11.15 34.91
N GLU A 5 16.24 -10.21 35.82
CA GLU A 5 15.63 -8.89 35.78
C GLU A 5 16.06 -8.08 34.53
N PHE A 6 17.31 -8.23 34.11
CA PHE A 6 17.86 -7.62 32.90
C PHE A 6 18.45 -8.68 31.98
N LEU A 7 18.30 -8.47 30.68
CA LEU A 7 18.75 -9.38 29.62
C LEU A 7 20.18 -9.05 29.15
N ASP A 8 20.74 -7.93 29.59
CA ASP A 8 22.07 -7.45 29.23
C ASP A 8 22.90 -7.11 30.45
N ALA A 9 24.23 -7.07 30.29
CA ALA A 9 25.18 -6.78 31.37
C ALA A 9 25.14 -5.30 31.84
N ASP A 10 24.70 -4.40 30.97
CA ASP A 10 24.64 -2.96 31.23
C ASP A 10 23.34 -2.54 31.96
N HIS A 11 22.48 -3.50 32.28
CA HIS A 11 21.17 -3.29 32.92
C HIS A 11 20.27 -2.26 32.21
N ARG A 12 20.31 -2.23 30.87
CA ARG A 12 19.52 -1.32 30.04
C ARG A 12 18.31 -2.02 29.41
N LEU A 13 18.36 -3.34 29.31
CA LEU A 13 17.34 -4.16 28.67
C LEU A 13 16.56 -4.97 29.73
N PRO A 14 15.50 -4.43 30.33
CA PRO A 14 14.71 -5.14 31.32
C PRO A 14 13.98 -6.32 30.69
N SER A 15 13.82 -7.42 31.43
CA SER A 15 13.00 -8.53 30.94
C SER A 15 11.54 -8.10 30.77
N GLY A 16 10.95 -8.45 29.63
CA GLY A 16 9.55 -8.19 29.29
C GLY A 16 8.68 -9.44 29.43
N ASP A 17 7.40 -9.25 29.13
CA ASP A 17 6.44 -10.29 28.83
C ASP A 17 5.54 -9.79 27.71
N VAL A 18 6.05 -9.86 26.48
CA VAL A 18 5.46 -9.24 25.30
C VAL A 18 4.81 -10.28 24.40
N ASP A 19 3.54 -10.10 24.08
CA ASP A 19 2.92 -10.74 22.92
C ASP A 19 3.31 -9.96 21.65
N TRP A 20 4.34 -10.43 20.98
CA TRP A 20 4.89 -9.78 19.80
C TRP A 20 3.94 -9.73 18.62
N VAL A 21 3.00 -10.68 18.52
CA VAL A 21 1.98 -10.66 17.48
C VAL A 21 0.99 -9.53 17.74
N ASP A 22 0.51 -9.41 18.95
CA ASP A 22 -0.39 -8.32 19.35
C ASP A 22 0.31 -6.96 19.25
N GLU A 23 1.59 -6.90 19.67
CA GLU A 23 2.37 -5.65 19.63
C GLU A 23 2.55 -5.09 18.24
N ILE A 24 2.69 -5.92 17.21
CA ILE A 24 2.84 -5.43 15.82
C ILE A 24 1.51 -5.19 15.11
N MET A 25 0.40 -5.68 15.67
CA MET A 25 -0.92 -5.56 15.05
C MET A 25 -1.67 -4.31 15.52
N GLN A 26 -2.62 -3.89 14.70
CA GLN A 26 -3.54 -2.79 15.00
C GLN A 26 -4.92 -3.03 14.41
N LYS A 27 -5.91 -2.31 14.93
CA LYS A 27 -7.22 -2.21 14.28
C LYS A 27 -7.06 -1.41 13.00
N ALA A 28 -7.44 -2.00 11.87
CA ALA A 28 -7.34 -1.37 10.57
C ALA A 28 -8.67 -0.75 10.15
N MET A 29 -8.64 0.49 9.69
CA MET A 29 -9.78 1.20 9.16
C MET A 29 -9.72 1.23 7.63
N VAL A 30 -10.88 1.10 6.98
CA VAL A 30 -11.03 1.27 5.54
C VAL A 30 -12.01 2.42 5.29
N GLN A 31 -11.60 3.37 4.46
CA GLN A 31 -12.40 4.52 4.06
C GLN A 31 -12.46 4.62 2.54
N SER A 32 -13.65 4.85 2.00
CA SER A 32 -13.85 5.02 0.57
C SER A 32 -14.85 6.13 0.31
N TYR A 33 -14.43 7.14 -0.44
CA TYR A 33 -15.23 8.28 -0.82
C TYR A 33 -15.28 8.36 -2.34
N ASN A 34 -16.50 8.52 -2.90
CA ASN A 34 -16.68 8.64 -4.34
C ASN A 34 -17.66 9.78 -4.61
N LEU A 35 -17.28 10.67 -5.52
CA LEU A 35 -18.13 11.73 -6.05
C LEU A 35 -18.25 11.55 -7.56
N SER A 36 -19.46 11.55 -8.08
CA SER A 36 -19.71 11.44 -9.51
C SER A 36 -20.68 12.53 -9.98
N LEU A 37 -20.35 13.09 -11.13
CA LEU A 37 -21.16 14.06 -11.85
C LEU A 37 -21.48 13.48 -13.23
N ALA A 38 -22.75 13.40 -13.57
CA ALA A 38 -23.19 12.92 -14.86
C ALA A 38 -24.12 13.91 -15.53
N LYS A 39 -23.94 14.11 -16.82
CA LYS A 39 -24.85 14.88 -17.67
C LYS A 39 -25.04 14.13 -18.98
N ALA A 40 -26.28 13.99 -19.41
CA ALA A 40 -26.60 13.42 -20.70
C ALA A 40 -27.70 14.24 -21.38
N ASP A 41 -27.61 14.38 -22.68
CA ASP A 41 -28.63 14.89 -23.55
C ASP A 41 -28.81 13.96 -24.78
N LYS A 42 -29.52 14.39 -25.82
CA LYS A 42 -29.77 13.53 -27.00
C LYS A 42 -28.51 13.20 -27.79
N VAL A 43 -27.48 14.03 -27.72
CA VAL A 43 -26.27 13.92 -28.56
C VAL A 43 -24.99 13.71 -27.73
N ASN A 44 -25.02 14.03 -26.43
CA ASN A 44 -23.82 13.97 -25.57
C ASN A 44 -24.11 13.23 -24.27
N SER A 45 -23.14 12.48 -23.80
CA SER A 45 -23.14 11.87 -22.47
C SER A 45 -21.77 12.05 -21.82
N HIS A 46 -21.77 12.57 -20.61
CA HIS A 46 -20.56 12.88 -19.85
C HIS A 46 -20.68 12.32 -18.45
N LEU A 47 -19.65 11.62 -18.00
CA LEU A 47 -19.51 11.18 -16.62
C LEU A 47 -18.11 11.56 -16.15
N PHE A 48 -18.05 12.26 -15.05
CA PHE A 48 -16.83 12.52 -14.30
C PHE A 48 -16.97 11.93 -12.91
N SER A 49 -15.96 11.21 -12.43
CA SER A 49 -15.95 10.67 -11.07
C SER A 49 -14.59 10.89 -10.42
N LEU A 50 -14.61 11.26 -9.14
CA LEU A 50 -13.44 11.30 -8.27
C LEU A 50 -13.61 10.26 -7.16
N GLY A 51 -12.56 9.51 -6.89
CA GLY A 51 -12.52 8.52 -5.81
C GLY A 51 -11.29 8.73 -4.94
N TYR A 52 -11.49 8.63 -3.64
CA TYR A 52 -10.43 8.49 -2.64
C TYR A 52 -10.65 7.21 -1.85
N PHE A 53 -9.59 6.44 -1.70
CA PHE A 53 -9.58 5.20 -0.94
C PHE A 53 -8.39 5.20 0.00
N ASN A 54 -8.63 4.90 1.28
CA ASN A 54 -7.62 4.70 2.30
C ASN A 54 -7.89 3.39 3.04
N GLN A 55 -6.85 2.61 3.25
CA GLN A 55 -6.89 1.36 4.01
C GLN A 55 -5.66 1.28 4.90
N ASP A 56 -5.87 1.32 6.21
CA ASP A 56 -4.83 0.99 7.16
C ASP A 56 -4.48 -0.51 7.04
N GLY A 57 -3.21 -0.83 7.20
CA GLY A 57 -2.79 -2.23 7.29
C GLY A 57 -3.09 -2.82 8.66
N LEU A 58 -3.24 -4.14 8.74
CA LEU A 58 -3.36 -4.86 10.02
C LEU A 58 -2.08 -4.76 10.85
N MET A 59 -0.93 -4.59 10.23
CA MET A 59 0.33 -4.32 10.92
C MET A 59 0.53 -2.82 11.10
N LYS A 60 1.04 -2.39 12.25
CA LYS A 60 1.38 -1.00 12.53
C LYS A 60 2.27 -0.41 11.43
N TYR A 61 2.09 0.86 11.10
CA TYR A 61 2.86 1.61 10.08
C TYR A 61 2.72 1.10 8.64
N THR A 62 1.77 0.23 8.35
CA THR A 62 1.44 -0.20 7.00
C THR A 62 0.10 0.38 6.54
N GLY A 63 -0.07 0.53 5.24
CA GLY A 63 -1.31 1.05 4.69
C GLY A 63 -1.24 1.31 3.21
N PHE A 64 -2.38 1.62 2.64
CA PHE A 64 -2.55 1.88 1.22
C PHE A 64 -3.54 3.02 1.00
N GLU A 65 -3.16 3.97 0.15
CA GLU A 65 -4.00 5.09 -0.25
C GLU A 65 -4.06 5.18 -1.77
N ARG A 66 -5.20 5.61 -2.30
CA ARG A 66 -5.38 5.81 -3.74
C ARG A 66 -6.35 6.96 -4.01
N ILE A 67 -5.94 7.84 -4.92
CA ILE A 67 -6.82 8.82 -5.58
C ILE A 67 -7.04 8.35 -7.01
N SER A 68 -8.27 8.49 -7.51
CA SER A 68 -8.62 8.16 -8.89
C SER A 68 -9.60 9.14 -9.49
N GLY A 69 -9.39 9.46 -10.76
CA GLY A 69 -10.33 10.20 -11.59
C GLY A 69 -10.78 9.35 -12.77
N ARG A 70 -12.07 9.37 -13.07
CA ARG A 70 -12.66 8.69 -14.23
C ARG A 70 -13.39 9.70 -15.10
N PHE A 71 -13.19 9.57 -16.39
CA PHE A 71 -13.82 10.37 -17.43
C PHE A 71 -14.43 9.41 -18.44
N ASN A 72 -15.71 9.55 -18.71
CA ASN A 72 -16.38 8.83 -19.79
C ASN A 72 -17.19 9.86 -20.56
N ASN A 73 -16.86 10.02 -21.83
CA ASN A 73 -17.58 10.93 -22.70
C ASN A 73 -18.01 10.20 -23.96
N GLU A 74 -19.18 10.56 -24.46
CA GLU A 74 -19.75 10.05 -25.70
C GLU A 74 -20.40 11.19 -26.44
N PHE A 75 -20.15 11.27 -27.73
CA PHE A 75 -20.68 12.27 -28.66
C PHE A 75 -21.30 11.57 -29.85
N LYS A 76 -22.53 11.97 -30.21
CA LYS A 76 -23.22 11.57 -31.43
C LYS A 76 -23.19 12.71 -32.41
N LEU A 77 -22.68 12.47 -33.59
CA LEU A 77 -22.45 13.44 -34.63
C LEU A 77 -23.19 13.04 -35.90
N PHE A 78 -23.45 14.01 -36.80
CA PHE A 78 -24.07 13.80 -38.09
C PHE A 78 -25.41 13.04 -38.02
N ASN A 79 -26.35 13.46 -37.17
CA ASN A 79 -27.65 12.82 -36.94
C ASN A 79 -27.50 11.34 -36.55
N ASP A 80 -26.68 11.07 -35.54
CA ASP A 80 -26.37 9.74 -35.01
C ASP A 80 -25.60 8.80 -35.97
N ARG A 81 -25.09 9.32 -37.08
CA ARG A 81 -24.29 8.51 -38.00
C ARG A 81 -22.91 8.17 -37.48
N LEU A 82 -22.31 9.06 -36.70
CA LEU A 82 -21.02 8.85 -36.06
C LEU A 82 -21.14 9.00 -34.55
N LYS A 83 -20.75 7.97 -33.83
CA LYS A 83 -20.64 7.96 -32.39
C LYS A 83 -19.15 7.84 -32.03
N ILE A 84 -18.62 8.78 -31.28
CA ILE A 84 -17.26 8.73 -30.75
C ILE A 84 -17.29 8.86 -29.24
N GLY A 85 -16.33 8.25 -28.59
CA GLY A 85 -16.23 8.39 -27.13
C GLY A 85 -14.93 7.92 -26.57
N GLU A 86 -14.70 8.32 -25.34
CA GLU A 86 -13.58 7.87 -24.54
C GLU A 86 -14.05 7.38 -23.18
N ASN A 87 -13.29 6.42 -22.64
CA ASN A 87 -13.34 6.03 -21.24
C ASN A 87 -11.92 6.07 -20.72
N ALA A 88 -11.65 6.87 -19.73
CA ALA A 88 -10.32 6.99 -19.14
C ALA A 88 -10.39 6.97 -17.62
N THR A 89 -9.45 6.28 -17.00
CA THR A 89 -9.25 6.28 -15.56
C THR A 89 -7.79 6.58 -15.28
N LEU A 90 -7.52 7.66 -14.55
CA LEU A 90 -6.22 7.98 -13.99
C LEU A 90 -6.25 7.68 -12.50
N SER A 91 -5.26 6.95 -12.00
CA SER A 91 -5.13 6.69 -10.58
C SER A 91 -3.69 6.89 -10.11
N HIS A 92 -3.56 7.38 -8.89
CA HIS A 92 -2.30 7.46 -8.17
C HIS A 92 -2.48 6.81 -6.82
N ALA A 93 -1.67 5.79 -6.53
CA ALA A 93 -1.71 5.04 -5.29
C ALA A 93 -0.33 5.08 -4.62
N TRP A 94 -0.34 5.07 -3.29
CA TRP A 94 0.88 4.94 -2.49
C TRP A 94 0.58 4.14 -1.24
N GLY A 95 1.60 3.51 -0.70
CA GLY A 95 1.44 2.73 0.53
C GLY A 95 2.75 2.15 1.02
N THR A 96 2.76 1.77 2.28
CA THR A 96 3.85 1.04 2.92
C THR A 96 3.41 -0.40 3.14
N SER A 97 4.21 -1.32 2.64
CA SER A 97 3.99 -2.76 2.81
C SER A 97 5.21 -3.42 3.44
N VAL A 98 5.00 -4.57 4.02
CA VAL A 98 6.07 -5.41 4.58
C VAL A 98 6.01 -6.80 3.98
N THR A 99 7.16 -7.47 3.96
CA THR A 99 7.23 -8.85 3.50
C THR A 99 6.62 -9.78 4.53
N ASN A 100 5.66 -10.60 4.12
CA ASN A 100 5.02 -11.62 4.98
C ASN A 100 5.39 -13.06 4.59
N ASN A 101 6.42 -13.25 3.77
CA ASN A 101 6.87 -14.58 3.40
C ASN A 101 7.70 -15.19 4.55
N ALA A 102 7.14 -16.20 5.22
CA ALA A 102 7.79 -16.90 6.33
C ALA A 102 9.16 -17.48 5.96
N ALA A 103 9.31 -17.99 4.73
CA ALA A 103 10.58 -18.58 4.26
C ALA A 103 11.70 -17.54 4.07
N LEU A 104 11.33 -16.24 3.95
CA LEU A 104 12.26 -15.13 3.76
C LEU A 104 12.34 -14.22 5.00
N GLY A 105 11.87 -14.67 6.18
CA GLY A 105 11.89 -13.88 7.39
C GLY A 105 10.84 -12.76 7.39
N GLY A 106 9.62 -13.04 6.96
CA GLY A 106 8.52 -12.08 6.97
C GLY A 106 8.19 -11.58 8.36
N MET A 107 7.57 -10.42 8.46
CA MET A 107 7.33 -9.70 9.73
C MET A 107 6.56 -10.54 10.75
N LEU A 108 5.51 -11.23 10.32
CA LEU A 108 4.73 -12.10 11.22
C LEU A 108 5.57 -13.27 11.73
N TYR A 109 6.42 -13.84 10.88
CA TYR A 109 7.35 -14.91 11.27
C TYR A 109 8.37 -14.40 12.29
N ASN A 110 8.92 -13.20 12.11
CA ASN A 110 9.84 -12.59 13.06
C ASN A 110 9.17 -12.34 14.42
N ALA A 111 7.91 -11.88 14.42
CA ALA A 111 7.15 -11.72 15.66
C ALA A 111 6.96 -13.05 16.42
N TYR A 112 6.62 -14.12 15.70
CA TYR A 112 6.51 -15.46 16.33
C TYR A 112 7.84 -16.01 16.85
N LYS A 113 8.96 -15.67 16.23
CA LYS A 113 10.27 -16.12 16.68
C LYS A 113 10.87 -15.28 17.80
N THR A 114 10.41 -14.05 17.96
CA THR A 114 10.91 -13.20 19.03
C THR A 114 10.38 -13.68 20.37
N VAL A 115 11.30 -13.94 21.29
CA VAL A 115 10.93 -14.45 22.61
C VAL A 115 10.22 -13.38 23.44
N SER A 116 9.19 -13.76 24.18
CA SER A 116 8.34 -12.83 24.95
C SER A 116 9.11 -12.02 26.01
N ILE A 117 10.22 -12.55 26.53
CA ILE A 117 11.06 -11.82 27.50
C ILE A 117 11.79 -10.62 26.88
N THR A 118 11.90 -10.52 25.56
CA THR A 118 12.46 -9.34 24.89
C THR A 118 11.52 -8.15 25.07
N PRO A 119 11.94 -7.03 25.66
CA PRO A 119 11.10 -5.85 25.82
C PRO A 119 10.92 -5.11 24.48
N VAL A 120 9.82 -4.38 24.36
CA VAL A 120 9.58 -3.52 23.18
C VAL A 120 10.60 -2.41 23.11
N TYR A 121 10.91 -1.79 24.24
CA TYR A 121 11.87 -0.71 24.37
C TYR A 121 12.87 -1.00 25.50
N ASP A 122 14.10 -0.48 25.35
CA ASP A 122 15.08 -0.41 26.42
C ASP A 122 14.76 0.77 27.38
N LEU A 123 15.56 0.92 28.45
CA LEU A 123 15.38 2.00 29.43
C LEU A 123 15.67 3.40 28.86
N ASP A 124 16.37 3.50 27.72
CA ASP A 124 16.64 4.77 27.04
C ASP A 124 15.56 5.09 25.99
N GLY A 125 14.57 4.22 25.82
CA GLY A 125 13.48 4.39 24.84
C GLY A 125 13.82 3.96 23.42
N ASN A 126 14.94 3.27 23.20
CA ASN A 126 15.24 2.65 21.91
C ASN A 126 14.51 1.29 21.81
N PHE A 127 14.36 0.78 20.59
CA PHE A 127 13.79 -0.56 20.41
C PHE A 127 14.65 -1.63 21.08
N GLY A 128 14.01 -2.46 21.88
CA GLY A 128 14.68 -3.51 22.64
C GLY A 128 15.33 -4.55 21.73
N SER A 129 16.52 -4.97 22.07
CA SER A 129 17.29 -5.98 21.31
C SER A 129 16.89 -7.38 21.74
N ASN A 130 16.86 -8.33 20.78
CA ASN A 130 16.69 -9.75 21.09
C ASN A 130 18.04 -10.34 21.55
N PRO A 131 18.19 -10.78 22.80
CA PRO A 131 19.48 -11.27 23.30
C PRO A 131 19.79 -12.72 22.88
N ILE A 132 18.82 -13.44 22.33
CA ILE A 132 18.91 -14.90 22.11
C ILE A 132 19.03 -15.23 20.64
N ALA A 133 18.45 -14.43 19.75
CA ALA A 133 18.40 -14.70 18.32
C ALA A 133 18.76 -13.47 17.49
N ASP A 134 19.35 -13.73 16.31
CA ASP A 134 19.66 -12.70 15.31
C ASP A 134 18.37 -12.27 14.58
N ILE A 135 17.48 -11.63 15.32
CA ILE A 135 16.20 -11.11 14.84
C ILE A 135 16.05 -9.69 15.35
N SER A 136 15.84 -8.76 14.43
CA SER A 136 15.52 -7.38 14.78
C SER A 136 14.21 -7.30 15.54
N ASN A 137 14.08 -6.30 16.40
CA ASN A 137 12.82 -5.95 17.06
C ASN A 137 11.71 -5.77 16.01
N PRO A 138 10.64 -6.57 16.04
CA PRO A 138 9.60 -6.54 15.00
C PRO A 138 8.93 -5.17 14.85
N LEU A 139 8.61 -4.52 15.98
CA LEU A 139 8.01 -3.18 15.95
C LEU A 139 9.02 -2.13 15.44
N GLY A 140 10.28 -2.26 15.86
CA GLY A 140 11.36 -1.40 15.38
C GLY A 140 11.57 -1.50 13.87
N GLU A 141 11.46 -2.70 13.32
CA GLU A 141 11.56 -2.89 11.86
C GLU A 141 10.38 -2.27 11.12
N LEU A 142 9.15 -2.42 11.61
CA LEU A 142 7.98 -1.74 11.07
C LEU A 142 8.14 -0.22 11.10
N TYR A 143 8.59 0.31 12.23
CA TYR A 143 8.81 1.75 12.39
C TYR A 143 9.86 2.30 11.44
N ARG A 144 10.99 1.60 11.27
CA ARG A 144 12.04 2.00 10.33
C ARG A 144 11.59 1.96 8.87
N ASN A 145 10.61 1.11 8.56
CA ASN A 145 10.06 0.96 7.21
C ASN A 145 8.88 1.91 6.89
N LYS A 146 8.35 2.63 7.85
CA LYS A 146 7.11 3.44 7.71
C LYS A 146 7.12 4.46 6.57
N ASP A 147 8.31 4.99 6.25
CA ASP A 147 8.49 6.02 5.22
C ASP A 147 8.89 5.44 3.85
N ASN A 148 9.07 4.13 3.75
CA ASN A 148 9.33 3.42 2.51
C ASN A 148 8.01 3.18 1.75
N LYS A 149 7.59 4.18 0.98
CA LYS A 149 6.32 4.15 0.24
C LYS A 149 6.53 3.75 -1.21
N ASP A 150 5.89 2.67 -1.61
CA ASP A 150 5.68 2.32 -3.00
C ASP A 150 4.64 3.27 -3.61
N ARG A 151 4.87 3.76 -4.83
CA ARG A 151 3.96 4.65 -5.55
C ARG A 151 3.63 4.05 -6.91
N THR A 152 2.36 4.04 -7.25
CA THR A 152 1.89 3.56 -8.55
C THR A 152 1.01 4.61 -9.20
N THR A 153 1.38 5.03 -10.41
CA THR A 153 0.50 5.82 -11.27
C THR A 153 0.05 4.95 -12.42
N ARG A 154 -1.26 4.91 -12.68
CA ARG A 154 -1.83 4.14 -13.80
C ARG A 154 -2.82 5.00 -14.57
N LEU A 155 -2.65 5.04 -15.87
CA LEU A 155 -3.62 5.54 -16.84
C LEU A 155 -4.14 4.35 -17.64
N PHE A 156 -5.43 4.12 -17.56
CA PHE A 156 -6.11 3.05 -18.28
C PHE A 156 -7.32 3.64 -19.00
N GLY A 157 -7.48 3.29 -20.28
CA GLY A 157 -8.63 3.81 -21.00
C GLY A 157 -8.70 3.35 -22.44
N ASN A 158 -9.75 3.79 -23.13
CA ASN A 158 -9.96 3.54 -24.53
C ASN A 158 -10.67 4.69 -25.23
N LEU A 159 -10.40 4.80 -26.51
CA LEU A 159 -11.12 5.64 -27.47
C LEU A 159 -11.88 4.73 -28.42
N PHE A 160 -13.12 5.05 -28.73
CA PHE A 160 -13.91 4.30 -29.68
C PHE A 160 -14.61 5.21 -30.67
N ALA A 161 -14.83 4.67 -31.87
CA ALA A 161 -15.66 5.30 -32.89
C ALA A 161 -16.56 4.22 -33.52
N GLU A 162 -17.82 4.57 -33.75
CA GLU A 162 -18.82 3.74 -34.41
C GLU A 162 -19.49 4.55 -35.51
N LEU A 163 -19.35 4.12 -36.76
CA LEU A 163 -19.90 4.76 -37.94
C LEU A 163 -21.04 3.89 -38.50
N ASN A 164 -22.24 4.42 -38.51
CA ASN A 164 -23.37 3.82 -39.20
C ASN A 164 -23.29 4.15 -40.67
N ILE A 165 -22.95 3.14 -41.49
CA ILE A 165 -22.73 3.30 -42.94
C ILE A 165 -24.06 3.29 -43.68
N LEU A 166 -24.90 2.27 -43.44
CA LEU A 166 -26.24 2.03 -43.95
C LEU A 166 -27.09 1.42 -42.85
N GLU A 167 -28.40 1.37 -43.10
CA GLU A 167 -29.32 0.62 -42.21
C GLU A 167 -28.90 -0.85 -42.09
N GLY A 168 -28.61 -1.28 -40.86
CA GLY A 168 -28.13 -2.63 -40.58
C GLY A 168 -26.60 -2.85 -40.77
N LEU A 169 -25.85 -1.84 -41.26
CA LEU A 169 -24.38 -1.94 -41.43
C LEU A 169 -23.65 -0.82 -40.68
N TYR A 170 -22.81 -1.18 -39.72
CA TYR A 170 -21.99 -0.26 -39.01
C TYR A 170 -20.53 -0.73 -38.95
N PHE A 171 -19.61 0.22 -38.81
CA PHE A 171 -18.19 -0.02 -38.55
C PHE A 171 -17.85 0.51 -37.17
N LYS A 172 -17.21 -0.33 -36.34
CA LYS A 172 -16.76 0.06 -35.00
C LYS A 172 -15.27 -0.19 -34.86
N THR A 173 -14.57 0.81 -34.33
CA THR A 173 -13.17 0.70 -33.94
C THR A 173 -13.00 1.09 -32.48
N ASN A 174 -12.05 0.46 -31.82
CA ASN A 174 -11.72 0.73 -30.41
C ASN A 174 -10.20 0.62 -30.22
N PHE A 175 -9.61 1.66 -29.67
CA PHE A 175 -8.21 1.70 -29.30
C PHE A 175 -8.07 1.86 -27.80
N GLY A 176 -7.47 0.87 -27.12
CA GLY A 176 -7.25 0.85 -25.68
C GLY A 176 -5.77 1.03 -25.33
N ALA A 177 -5.53 1.66 -24.21
CA ALA A 177 -4.20 1.80 -23.63
C ALA A 177 -4.23 1.57 -22.12
N ASP A 178 -3.20 0.90 -21.59
CA ASP A 178 -2.95 0.71 -20.16
C ASP A 178 -1.48 1.04 -19.89
N TYR A 179 -1.26 2.16 -19.22
CA TYR A 179 0.06 2.59 -18.80
C TYR A 179 0.16 2.54 -17.28
N LYS A 180 1.17 1.82 -16.77
CA LYS A 180 1.44 1.72 -15.34
C LYS A 180 2.90 2.07 -15.07
N ASN A 181 3.11 3.04 -14.19
CA ASN A 181 4.42 3.37 -13.64
C ASN A 181 4.45 3.00 -12.16
N LEU A 182 5.43 2.19 -11.77
CA LEU A 182 5.68 1.80 -10.38
C LEU A 182 7.01 2.41 -9.95
N TYR A 183 6.97 3.24 -8.93
CA TYR A 183 8.13 3.84 -8.30
C TYR A 183 8.28 3.28 -6.88
N LYS A 184 9.41 2.62 -6.62
CA LYS A 184 9.78 2.10 -5.31
C LYS A 184 11.02 2.81 -4.80
N ARG A 185 10.96 3.24 -3.55
CA ARG A 185 12.13 3.76 -2.83
C ARG A 185 12.21 3.05 -1.50
N SER A 186 13.37 2.46 -1.23
CA SER A 186 13.65 1.83 0.06
C SER A 186 14.86 2.50 0.69
N PHE A 187 14.72 2.84 1.95
CA PHE A 187 15.80 3.34 2.79
C PHE A 187 15.77 2.60 4.12
N LYS A 188 16.87 2.03 4.52
CA LYS A 188 17.03 1.41 5.84
C LYS A 188 17.95 2.26 6.68
N ALA A 189 17.38 2.95 7.68
CA ALA A 189 18.16 3.73 8.63
C ALA A 189 19.11 2.82 9.41
N LYS A 190 20.30 3.34 9.75
CA LYS A 190 21.22 2.64 10.64
C LYS A 190 20.57 2.51 12.04
N TYR A 191 20.70 1.36 12.64
CA TYR A 191 20.20 1.09 14.00
C TYR A 191 21.20 0.23 14.76
N ASN A 192 21.11 0.24 16.08
CA ASN A 192 21.96 -0.53 16.96
C ASN A 192 21.06 -1.45 17.80
N GLU A 193 21.03 -2.72 17.44
CA GLU A 193 20.39 -3.78 18.21
C GLU A 193 21.41 -4.91 18.39
N LEU A 194 21.41 -5.53 19.58
CA LEU A 194 22.30 -6.67 19.86
C LEU A 194 22.00 -7.81 18.87
N ASN A 195 23.04 -8.55 18.50
CA ASN A 195 22.97 -9.74 17.66
C ASN A 195 22.33 -9.55 16.26
N THR A 196 22.13 -8.33 15.81
CA THR A 196 21.62 -8.06 14.46
C THR A 196 22.72 -7.53 13.55
N GLN A 197 22.73 -7.98 12.30
CA GLN A 197 23.59 -7.39 11.28
C GLN A 197 23.05 -6.01 10.93
N GLN A 198 23.84 -4.98 11.22
CA GLN A 198 23.51 -3.62 10.83
C GLN A 198 23.71 -3.45 9.32
N PRO A 199 22.89 -2.65 8.64
CA PRO A 199 23.16 -2.29 7.26
C PRO A 199 24.52 -1.56 7.19
N LEU A 200 25.35 -2.00 6.26
CA LEU A 200 26.60 -1.32 5.96
C LEU A 200 26.29 0.12 5.49
N SER A 201 26.99 1.07 6.04
CA SER A 201 26.90 2.49 5.69
C SER A 201 27.45 2.76 4.30
#